data_d1dac604bfd018a11a9ae04d8840a6ed
#
_entry.id   d1dac604bfd018a11a9ae04d8840a6ed
#
_cell.length_a   1.000
_cell.length_b   1.000
_cell.length_c   1.000
_cell.angle_alpha   90.00
_cell.angle_beta   90.00
_cell.angle_gamma   90.00
#
_symmetry.space_group_name_H-M   'P 1'
#
loop_
_entity.id
_entity.type
_entity.pdbx_description
1 polymer ?
#
loop_
_entity_poly.entity_id
_entity_poly.type
_entity_poly.pdbx_seq_one_letter_code
_entity_poly.pdbx_strand_id
1 'polypeptide(L)'
;MLSIDIGKKNLGYTYFELDDEDNVISIHYDIYNIDENISKRNKASKDVVKSVEKDVTKDVAKDVVKDVAKKDSSKNLGRDVTKDVTKDVVKNVAKDVVKDVAKKDVSKGVIKKGAKSKDVVTYRCTRIKEFFDKILSEYKVLKYVVIERQVPRNTVAMNLMYGINAYAQIYTDNIFIFDPKMKFTKLGVSYNTQNKAHKILSIDMAKKIMNSIFPNYSKEIDTYEKQDDIADSFNQGMVHGIVNKIFNNYQDLSVIKELFK
;
A
#
# COMPACT_ATOMS: atom_id res chain seq x y z
N MET A 1 -11.37 -20.72 -1.65
CA MET A 1 -10.08 -20.52 -0.94
C MET A 1 -9.54 -19.13 -1.29
N LEU A 2 -9.12 -18.35 -0.29
CA LEU A 2 -8.51 -17.03 -0.48
C LEU A 2 -6.99 -17.11 -0.30
N SER A 3 -6.22 -16.68 -1.26
CA SER A 3 -4.75 -16.55 -1.20
C SER A 3 -4.35 -15.07 -1.20
N ILE A 4 -3.47 -14.65 -0.27
CA ILE A 4 -3.10 -13.25 -0.05
C ILE A 4 -1.58 -13.10 -0.08
N ASP A 5 -1.09 -12.26 -0.99
CA ASP A 5 0.26 -11.72 -1.02
C ASP A 5 0.30 -10.35 -0.32
N ILE A 6 1.27 -10.13 0.57
CA ILE A 6 1.30 -8.95 1.42
C ILE A 6 2.39 -7.99 0.97
N GLY A 7 2.02 -6.98 0.20
CA GLY A 7 2.84 -5.82 -0.06
C GLY A 7 2.81 -4.78 1.06
N LYS A 8 3.69 -3.78 1.00
CA LYS A 8 3.72 -2.68 1.99
C LYS A 8 2.50 -1.76 1.93
N LYS A 9 1.89 -1.63 0.77
CA LYS A 9 0.77 -0.73 0.48
C LYS A 9 -0.43 -1.45 -0.08
N ASN A 10 -0.22 -2.58 -0.72
CA ASN A 10 -1.23 -3.35 -1.41
C ASN A 10 -1.28 -4.77 -0.88
N LEU A 11 -2.46 -5.36 -0.94
CA LEU A 11 -2.66 -6.80 -0.83
C LEU A 11 -3.00 -7.30 -2.23
N GLY A 12 -2.14 -8.13 -2.83
CA GLY A 12 -2.53 -8.94 -3.98
C GLY A 12 -3.35 -10.12 -3.46
N TYR A 13 -4.49 -10.39 -4.05
CA TYR A 13 -5.25 -11.56 -3.64
C TYR A 13 -5.82 -12.33 -4.82
N THR A 14 -5.97 -13.63 -4.61
CA THR A 14 -6.67 -14.53 -5.52
C THR A 14 -7.68 -15.34 -4.71
N TYR A 15 -8.93 -15.29 -5.14
CA TYR A 15 -9.99 -16.13 -4.61
C TYR A 15 -10.26 -17.29 -5.60
N PHE A 16 -10.08 -18.50 -5.12
CA PHE A 16 -10.44 -19.73 -5.83
C PHE A 16 -11.83 -20.14 -5.34
N GLU A 17 -12.79 -20.05 -6.23
CA GLU A 17 -14.13 -20.54 -5.95
C GLU A 17 -14.13 -22.06 -6.05
N LEU A 18 -14.64 -22.70 -5.01
CA LEU A 18 -14.69 -24.16 -4.90
C LEU A 18 -16.16 -24.59 -4.88
N ASP A 19 -16.47 -25.69 -5.55
CA ASP A 19 -17.75 -26.37 -5.37
C ASP A 19 -17.80 -27.19 -4.06
N ASP A 20 -18.89 -27.89 -3.83
CA ASP A 20 -19.09 -28.72 -2.62
C ASP A 20 -18.10 -29.89 -2.52
N GLU A 21 -17.52 -30.31 -3.64
CA GLU A 21 -16.52 -31.37 -3.72
C GLU A 21 -15.07 -30.84 -3.72
N ASP A 22 -14.87 -29.54 -3.41
CA ASP A 22 -13.56 -28.88 -3.45
C ASP A 22 -12.89 -28.83 -4.84
N ASN A 23 -13.66 -28.91 -5.94
CA ASN A 23 -13.14 -28.60 -7.26
C ASN A 23 -13.08 -27.09 -7.46
N VAL A 24 -11.99 -26.60 -8.06
CA VAL A 24 -11.89 -25.20 -8.47
C VAL A 24 -12.78 -24.98 -9.70
N ILE A 25 -13.79 -24.14 -9.59
CA ILE A 25 -14.74 -23.81 -10.66
C ILE A 25 -14.48 -22.46 -11.31
N SER A 26 -13.95 -21.52 -10.54
CA SER A 26 -13.54 -20.20 -11.05
C SER A 26 -12.40 -19.60 -10.21
N ILE A 27 -11.75 -18.58 -10.77
CA ILE A 27 -10.77 -17.75 -10.05
C ILE A 27 -11.11 -16.28 -10.20
N HIS A 28 -10.92 -15.54 -9.11
CA HIS A 28 -11.05 -14.08 -9.08
C HIS A 28 -9.82 -13.50 -8.43
N TYR A 29 -9.26 -12.43 -8.96
CA TYR A 29 -8.08 -11.79 -8.40
C TYR A 29 -8.14 -10.29 -8.56
N ASP A 30 -7.54 -9.58 -7.59
CA ASP A 30 -7.49 -8.12 -7.62
C ASP A 30 -6.40 -7.63 -6.64
N ILE A 31 -6.21 -6.31 -6.63
CA ILE A 31 -5.30 -5.63 -5.73
C ILE A 31 -6.10 -4.73 -4.79
N TYR A 32 -5.94 -4.94 -3.50
CA TYR A 32 -6.54 -4.09 -2.48
C TYR A 32 -5.52 -3.12 -1.90
N ASN A 33 -5.72 -1.81 -2.06
CA ASN A 33 -4.82 -0.80 -1.54
C ASN A 33 -5.10 -0.50 -0.07
N ILE A 34 -4.17 -0.93 0.80
CA ILE A 34 -4.30 -0.80 2.25
C ILE A 34 -3.90 0.60 2.76
N ASP A 35 -3.14 1.37 1.98
CA ASP A 35 -2.60 2.69 2.36
C ASP A 35 -3.21 3.87 1.54
N GLU A 36 -4.26 3.63 0.76
CA GLU A 36 -4.81 4.62 -0.19
C GLU A 36 -5.10 5.99 0.44
N ASN A 37 -5.70 6.00 1.62
CA ASN A 37 -6.09 7.25 2.30
C ASN A 37 -4.97 7.89 3.11
N ILE A 38 -3.89 7.17 3.46
CA ILE A 38 -2.73 7.75 4.15
C ILE A 38 -2.02 8.73 3.21
N SER A 39 -1.87 8.37 1.94
CA SER A 39 -1.24 9.26 0.94
C SER A 39 -2.10 10.49 0.64
N LYS A 40 -3.44 10.34 0.56
CA LYS A 40 -4.38 11.46 0.36
C LYS A 40 -4.39 12.41 1.56
N ARG A 41 -4.38 11.91 2.81
CA ARG A 41 -4.30 12.73 4.03
C ARG A 41 -2.97 13.48 4.14
N ASN A 42 -1.85 12.83 3.82
CA ASN A 42 -0.54 13.47 3.82
C ASN A 42 -0.40 14.55 2.73
N LYS A 43 -1.08 14.41 1.60
CA LYS A 43 -1.15 15.42 0.54
C LYS A 43 -2.01 16.60 0.98
N ALA A 44 -3.22 16.33 1.49
CA ALA A 44 -4.12 17.37 2.01
C ALA A 44 -3.48 18.19 3.15
N SER A 45 -2.79 17.55 4.10
CA SER A 45 -2.09 18.27 5.18
C SER A 45 -0.92 19.13 4.66
N LYS A 46 -0.19 18.67 3.63
CA LYS A 46 0.86 19.47 2.98
C LYS A 46 0.29 20.66 2.19
N ASP A 47 -0.85 20.48 1.56
CA ASP A 47 -1.51 21.56 0.81
C ASP A 47 -2.11 22.62 1.75
N VAL A 48 -2.67 22.20 2.90
CA VAL A 48 -3.11 23.12 3.96
C VAL A 48 -1.93 23.91 4.55
N VAL A 49 -0.81 23.26 4.86
CA VAL A 49 0.38 23.97 5.37
C VAL A 49 0.89 24.98 4.34
N LYS A 50 0.95 24.62 3.06
CA LYS A 50 1.35 25.55 1.99
C LYS A 50 0.39 26.72 1.79
N SER A 51 -0.92 26.51 1.96
CA SER A 51 -1.90 27.61 1.88
C SER A 51 -1.77 28.56 3.06
N VAL A 52 -1.63 28.04 4.28
CA VAL A 52 -1.40 28.86 5.49
C VAL A 52 -0.09 29.66 5.40
N GLU A 53 1.01 29.04 4.94
CA GLU A 53 2.28 29.77 4.70
C GLU A 53 2.13 30.90 3.69
N LYS A 54 1.31 30.72 2.65
CA LYS A 54 1.08 31.71 1.61
C LYS A 54 0.21 32.86 2.09
N ASP A 55 -0.78 32.60 2.94
CA ASP A 55 -1.67 33.60 3.50
C ASP A 55 -0.97 34.42 4.58
N VAL A 56 -0.24 33.79 5.51
CA VAL A 56 0.57 34.47 6.53
C VAL A 56 1.64 35.35 5.90
N THR A 57 2.32 34.89 4.84
CA THR A 57 3.31 35.74 4.15
C THR A 57 2.69 36.95 3.46
N LYS A 58 1.45 36.83 2.93
CA LYS A 58 0.73 37.96 2.33
C LYS A 58 0.30 39.01 3.36
N ASP A 59 -0.20 38.57 4.50
CA ASP A 59 -0.71 39.49 5.54
C ASP A 59 0.44 40.19 6.26
N VAL A 60 1.52 39.49 6.60
CA VAL A 60 2.73 40.11 7.17
C VAL A 60 3.36 41.13 6.20
N ALA A 61 3.41 40.80 4.90
CA ALA A 61 3.94 41.72 3.91
C ALA A 61 3.08 42.99 3.78
N LYS A 62 1.75 42.91 3.90
CA LYS A 62 0.84 44.08 3.88
C LYS A 62 1.00 44.96 5.10
N ASP A 63 1.16 44.37 6.28
CA ASP A 63 1.27 45.15 7.53
C ASP A 63 2.63 45.83 7.65
N VAL A 64 3.73 45.15 7.25
CA VAL A 64 5.06 45.79 7.23
C VAL A 64 5.12 46.95 6.21
N VAL A 65 4.49 46.80 5.05
CA VAL A 65 4.43 47.88 4.05
C VAL A 65 3.62 49.09 4.58
N LYS A 66 2.54 48.88 5.34
CA LYS A 66 1.74 49.93 5.95
C LYS A 66 2.49 50.68 7.05
N ASP A 67 3.27 49.98 7.86
CA ASP A 67 4.03 50.61 8.96
C ASP A 67 5.26 51.39 8.46
N VAL A 68 5.92 50.94 7.41
CA VAL A 68 7.00 51.67 6.74
C VAL A 68 6.46 52.92 6.05
N ALA A 69 5.32 52.81 5.37
CA ALA A 69 4.69 53.98 4.72
C ALA A 69 4.22 55.06 5.69
N LYS A 70 3.88 54.72 6.94
CA LYS A 70 3.52 55.69 7.99
C LYS A 70 4.71 56.43 8.64
N LYS A 71 5.90 55.79 8.63
CA LYS A 71 7.12 56.41 9.20
C LYS A 71 7.83 57.36 8.24
N ASP A 72 7.64 57.20 6.91
CA ASP A 72 8.34 58.04 5.90
C ASP A 72 7.60 59.32 5.50
N SER A 73 6.54 59.72 6.21
CA SER A 73 5.85 60.98 5.92
C SER A 73 6.62 62.25 6.39
N SER A 74 7.85 62.09 6.84
CA SER A 74 8.69 63.21 7.26
C SER A 74 10.14 63.11 6.78
N LYS A 75 10.40 63.17 5.51
CA LYS A 75 11.59 63.74 4.83
C LYS A 75 11.77 63.19 3.43
N ASN A 76 11.85 64.10 2.47
CA ASN A 76 12.26 63.87 1.09
C ASN A 76 13.67 63.25 1.01
N LEU A 77 13.82 61.97 0.72
CA LEU A 77 15.08 61.36 0.27
C LEU A 77 14.78 60.15 -0.60
N GLY A 78 15.25 60.22 -1.80
CA GLY A 78 15.60 59.19 -2.80
C GLY A 78 14.65 57.98 -2.93
N ARG A 79 13.76 57.98 -3.92
CA ARG A 79 12.79 56.90 -4.24
C ARG A 79 13.38 55.54 -4.61
N ASP A 80 14.65 55.37 -4.88
CA ASP A 80 15.24 54.12 -5.35
C ASP A 80 15.87 53.23 -4.26
N VAL A 81 16.36 53.82 -3.17
CA VAL A 81 16.97 53.07 -2.07
C VAL A 81 15.93 52.35 -1.20
N THR A 82 14.73 52.90 -1.11
CA THR A 82 13.63 52.35 -0.30
C THR A 82 13.03 51.04 -0.87
N LYS A 83 13.12 50.82 -2.18
CA LYS A 83 12.55 49.59 -2.79
C LYS A 83 13.37 48.32 -2.53
N ASP A 84 14.67 48.42 -2.50
CA ASP A 84 15.55 47.26 -2.31
C ASP A 84 15.68 46.91 -0.82
N VAL A 85 15.77 47.88 0.07
CA VAL A 85 15.82 47.67 1.53
C VAL A 85 14.52 47.08 2.04
N THR A 86 13.36 47.52 1.52
CA THR A 86 12.06 46.94 1.90
C THR A 86 11.91 45.51 1.44
N LYS A 87 12.42 45.11 0.28
CA LYS A 87 12.36 43.72 -0.20
C LYS A 87 13.19 42.78 0.66
N ASP A 88 14.37 43.16 1.07
CA ASP A 88 15.25 42.31 1.87
C ASP A 88 14.80 42.22 3.33
N VAL A 89 14.30 43.31 3.92
CA VAL A 89 13.73 43.33 5.27
C VAL A 89 12.45 42.48 5.32
N VAL A 90 11.54 42.64 4.35
CA VAL A 90 10.32 41.81 4.26
C VAL A 90 10.66 40.33 4.08
N LYS A 91 11.69 40.02 3.29
CA LYS A 91 12.10 38.62 3.06
C LYS A 91 12.74 37.96 4.30
N ASN A 92 13.46 38.71 5.09
CA ASN A 92 14.11 38.22 6.31
C ASN A 92 13.13 38.14 7.49
N VAL A 93 12.27 39.15 7.69
CA VAL A 93 11.20 39.14 8.71
C VAL A 93 10.18 38.01 8.40
N ALA A 94 9.79 37.83 7.14
CA ALA A 94 8.91 36.73 6.75
C ALA A 94 9.55 35.35 7.03
N LYS A 95 10.86 35.17 6.79
CA LYS A 95 11.57 33.93 7.13
C LYS A 95 11.63 33.64 8.63
N ASP A 96 11.82 34.66 9.46
CA ASP A 96 11.95 34.49 10.90
C ASP A 96 10.57 34.31 11.57
N VAL A 97 9.54 35.03 11.12
CA VAL A 97 8.15 34.81 11.55
C VAL A 97 7.64 33.47 11.16
N VAL A 98 7.92 32.99 9.93
CA VAL A 98 7.55 31.65 9.49
C VAL A 98 8.29 30.59 10.32
N LYS A 99 9.56 30.79 10.68
CA LYS A 99 10.29 29.87 11.59
C LYS A 99 9.70 29.86 13.00
N ASP A 100 9.27 31.00 13.53
CA ASP A 100 8.73 31.10 14.90
C ASP A 100 7.26 30.61 14.96
N VAL A 101 6.44 30.88 13.95
CA VAL A 101 5.10 30.32 13.83
C VAL A 101 5.19 28.78 13.63
N ALA A 102 6.08 28.30 12.75
CA ALA A 102 6.31 26.88 12.59
C ALA A 102 6.82 26.22 13.88
N LYS A 103 7.63 26.91 14.70
CA LYS A 103 8.05 26.41 16.02
C LYS A 103 6.92 26.46 17.06
N LYS A 104 6.07 27.49 17.08
CA LYS A 104 4.95 27.61 18.03
C LYS A 104 3.80 26.69 17.73
N ASP A 105 3.42 26.50 16.47
CA ASP A 105 2.40 25.53 16.07
C ASP A 105 2.89 24.09 16.16
N VAL A 106 4.16 23.84 15.91
CA VAL A 106 4.79 22.54 16.17
C VAL A 106 4.92 22.28 17.67
N SER A 107 5.08 23.28 18.54
CA SER A 107 5.13 23.07 20.00
C SER A 107 3.77 22.85 20.65
N LYS A 108 2.68 23.36 20.08
CA LYS A 108 1.29 23.03 20.51
C LYS A 108 0.70 21.81 19.78
N GLY A 109 1.22 21.46 18.63
CA GLY A 109 0.86 20.29 17.82
C GLY A 109 1.92 19.20 17.81
N VAL A 110 2.74 19.06 18.85
CA VAL A 110 3.52 17.85 19.08
C VAL A 110 2.52 16.73 19.38
N ILE A 111 1.87 16.25 18.33
CA ILE A 111 1.41 14.88 18.27
C ILE A 111 2.67 14.07 18.57
N LYS A 112 2.82 13.64 19.83
CA LYS A 112 3.90 12.77 20.29
C LYS A 112 4.09 11.71 19.22
N LYS A 113 5.32 11.41 18.81
CA LYS A 113 5.62 10.38 17.79
C LYS A 113 4.84 9.07 17.99
N GLY A 114 4.42 8.77 19.23
CA GLY A 114 3.55 7.65 19.60
C GLY A 114 2.07 7.78 19.15
N ALA A 115 1.51 8.99 19.01
CA ALA A 115 0.13 9.16 18.54
C ALA A 115 0.02 8.90 17.03
N LYS A 116 1.02 9.32 16.23
CA LYS A 116 1.08 8.95 14.79
C LYS A 116 1.18 7.45 14.56
N SER A 117 1.86 6.73 15.45
CA SER A 117 1.96 5.26 15.39
C SER A 117 0.61 4.58 15.65
N LYS A 118 -0.14 5.02 16.68
CA LYS A 118 -1.47 4.48 17.00
C LYS A 118 -2.47 4.68 15.85
N ASP A 119 -2.50 5.89 15.27
CA ASP A 119 -3.41 6.20 14.16
C ASP A 119 -3.14 5.32 12.93
N VAL A 120 -1.88 5.04 12.62
CA VAL A 120 -1.51 4.16 11.49
C VAL A 120 -1.92 2.71 11.74
N VAL A 121 -1.72 2.19 12.95
CA VAL A 121 -2.12 0.82 13.31
C VAL A 121 -3.64 0.69 13.24
N THR A 122 -4.38 1.58 13.89
CA THR A 122 -5.86 1.60 13.87
C THR A 122 -6.38 1.69 12.44
N TYR A 123 -5.79 2.56 11.63
CA TYR A 123 -6.16 2.69 10.23
C TYR A 123 -5.98 1.37 9.46
N ARG A 124 -4.84 0.69 9.61
CA ARG A 124 -4.58 -0.58 8.94
C ARG A 124 -5.52 -1.70 9.38
N CYS A 125 -5.83 -1.77 10.67
CA CYS A 125 -6.84 -2.72 11.17
C CYS A 125 -8.21 -2.47 10.52
N THR A 126 -8.63 -1.21 10.38
CA THR A 126 -9.87 -0.84 9.68
C THR A 126 -9.82 -1.28 8.22
N ARG A 127 -8.70 -1.06 7.53
CA ARG A 127 -8.54 -1.46 6.12
C ARG A 127 -8.53 -2.98 5.94
N ILE A 128 -7.96 -3.73 6.88
CA ILE A 128 -8.05 -5.20 6.88
C ILE A 128 -9.51 -5.63 7.03
N LYS A 129 -10.26 -5.02 7.96
CA LYS A 129 -11.70 -5.28 8.10
C LYS A 129 -12.44 -5.03 6.79
N GLU A 130 -12.28 -3.85 6.20
CA GLU A 130 -12.93 -3.48 4.93
C GLU A 130 -12.58 -4.44 3.79
N PHE A 131 -11.34 -4.94 3.76
CA PHE A 131 -10.91 -5.96 2.80
C PHE A 131 -11.72 -7.26 2.99
N PHE A 132 -11.82 -7.78 4.21
CA PHE A 132 -12.60 -8.99 4.47
C PHE A 132 -14.09 -8.77 4.24
N ASP A 133 -14.64 -7.61 4.61
CA ASP A 133 -16.04 -7.25 4.33
C ASP A 133 -16.32 -7.28 2.81
N LYS A 134 -15.39 -6.74 1.99
CA LYS A 134 -15.46 -6.82 0.52
C LYS A 134 -15.49 -8.28 0.06
N ILE A 135 -14.48 -9.07 0.46
CA ILE A 135 -14.35 -10.48 0.05
C ILE A 135 -15.61 -11.28 0.41
N LEU A 136 -16.13 -11.12 1.63
CA LEU A 136 -17.31 -11.83 2.08
C LEU A 136 -18.60 -11.38 1.38
N SER A 137 -18.70 -10.10 1.01
CA SER A 137 -19.85 -9.61 0.25
C SER A 137 -19.89 -10.18 -1.18
N GLU A 138 -18.70 -10.42 -1.78
CA GLU A 138 -18.57 -10.94 -3.13
C GLU A 138 -18.69 -12.46 -3.18
N TYR A 139 -18.00 -13.17 -2.26
CA TYR A 139 -17.82 -14.63 -2.34
C TYR A 139 -18.50 -15.43 -1.22
N LYS A 140 -19.09 -14.76 -0.23
CA LYS A 140 -19.93 -15.33 0.88
C LYS A 140 -19.21 -16.30 1.81
N VAL A 141 -18.31 -17.15 1.36
CA VAL A 141 -17.68 -18.22 2.14
C VAL A 141 -16.17 -18.16 2.07
N LEU A 142 -15.49 -18.21 3.20
CA LEU A 142 -14.05 -18.39 3.32
C LEU A 142 -13.75 -19.75 3.96
N LYS A 143 -13.62 -20.81 3.13
CA LYS A 143 -13.31 -22.16 3.61
C LYS A 143 -11.84 -22.31 3.99
N TYR A 144 -10.94 -21.69 3.22
CA TYR A 144 -9.48 -21.74 3.42
C TYR A 144 -8.88 -20.36 3.17
N VAL A 145 -7.89 -19.97 3.97
CA VAL A 145 -7.11 -18.73 3.79
C VAL A 145 -5.61 -19.06 3.78
N VAL A 146 -4.91 -18.63 2.76
CA VAL A 146 -3.47 -18.80 2.58
C VAL A 146 -2.81 -17.42 2.60
N ILE A 147 -1.89 -17.20 3.52
CA ILE A 147 -1.25 -15.91 3.75
C ILE A 147 0.26 -16.07 3.51
N GLU A 148 0.86 -15.20 2.71
CA GLU A 148 2.31 -15.23 2.50
C GLU A 148 3.06 -14.94 3.80
N ARG A 149 4.04 -15.79 4.13
CA ARG A 149 4.96 -15.57 5.25
C ARG A 149 5.84 -14.37 4.99
N GLN A 150 5.81 -13.43 5.93
CA GLN A 150 6.63 -12.23 5.85
C GLN A 150 7.97 -12.40 6.61
N VAL A 151 9.02 -11.74 6.09
CA VAL A 151 10.33 -11.79 6.72
C VAL A 151 10.39 -10.84 7.93
N PRO A 152 11.08 -11.20 9.05
CA PRO A 152 11.12 -10.39 10.27
C PRO A 152 11.63 -8.95 10.07
N ARG A 153 12.47 -8.71 9.07
CA ARG A 153 13.02 -7.37 8.76
C ARG A 153 11.94 -6.41 8.24
N ASN A 154 10.83 -6.91 7.71
CA ASN A 154 9.72 -6.11 7.23
C ASN A 154 8.60 -6.04 8.28
N THR A 155 8.84 -5.25 9.35
CA THR A 155 7.89 -5.13 10.48
C THR A 155 6.50 -4.68 10.07
N VAL A 156 6.38 -3.88 9.01
CA VAL A 156 5.08 -3.43 8.47
C VAL A 156 4.29 -4.60 7.90
N ALA A 157 4.91 -5.40 7.02
CA ALA A 157 4.26 -6.55 6.42
C ALA A 157 4.00 -7.67 7.44
N MET A 158 4.91 -7.84 8.43
CA MET A 158 4.68 -8.77 9.55
C MET A 158 3.44 -8.39 10.36
N ASN A 159 3.28 -7.11 10.71
CA ASN A 159 2.09 -6.65 11.44
C ASN A 159 0.81 -6.82 10.61
N LEU A 160 0.88 -6.59 9.30
CA LEU A 160 -0.24 -6.86 8.39
C LEU A 160 -0.57 -8.36 8.35
N MET A 161 0.44 -9.22 8.24
CA MET A 161 0.26 -10.68 8.25
C MET A 161 -0.45 -11.14 9.53
N TYR A 162 -0.01 -10.68 10.71
CA TYR A 162 -0.67 -11.03 11.97
C TYR A 162 -2.09 -10.47 12.05
N GLY A 163 -2.33 -9.24 11.59
CA GLY A 163 -3.66 -8.65 11.54
C GLY A 163 -4.60 -9.41 10.60
N ILE A 164 -4.14 -9.77 9.41
CA ILE A 164 -4.89 -10.57 8.45
C ILE A 164 -5.19 -11.96 9.00
N ASN A 165 -4.19 -12.62 9.62
CA ASN A 165 -4.36 -13.92 10.26
C ASN A 165 -5.43 -13.86 11.37
N ALA A 166 -5.33 -12.90 12.29
CA ALA A 166 -6.31 -12.73 13.37
C ALA A 166 -7.72 -12.44 12.85
N TYR A 167 -7.84 -11.67 11.78
CA TYR A 167 -9.13 -11.38 11.16
C TYR A 167 -9.71 -12.60 10.44
N ALA A 168 -8.87 -13.36 9.72
CA ALA A 168 -9.30 -14.58 9.03
C ALA A 168 -9.84 -15.62 10.00
N GLN A 169 -9.31 -15.72 11.23
CA GLN A 169 -9.76 -16.64 12.28
C GLN A 169 -11.22 -16.41 12.72
N ILE A 170 -11.80 -15.24 12.44
CA ILE A 170 -13.22 -14.96 12.70
C ILE A 170 -14.12 -15.79 11.76
N TYR A 171 -13.61 -16.16 10.60
CA TYR A 171 -14.38 -16.76 9.50
C TYR A 171 -14.03 -18.20 9.19
N THR A 172 -12.80 -18.63 9.50
CA THR A 172 -12.34 -20.00 9.24
C THR A 172 -11.18 -20.39 10.15
N ASP A 173 -11.13 -21.67 10.54
CA ASP A 173 -9.99 -22.26 11.25
C ASP A 173 -8.88 -22.73 10.28
N ASN A 174 -9.18 -22.83 8.98
CA ASN A 174 -8.27 -23.33 7.96
C ASN A 174 -7.39 -22.20 7.40
N ILE A 175 -6.43 -21.74 8.21
CA ILE A 175 -5.51 -20.67 7.85
C ILE A 175 -4.09 -21.21 7.77
N PHE A 176 -3.40 -20.89 6.67
CA PHE A 176 -2.07 -21.39 6.37
C PHE A 176 -1.11 -20.24 6.10
N ILE A 177 0.04 -20.26 6.78
CA ILE A 177 1.14 -19.34 6.50
C ILE A 177 2.09 -20.00 5.52
N PHE A 178 2.13 -19.50 4.30
CA PHE A 178 2.84 -20.09 3.19
C PHE A 178 4.25 -19.50 3.01
N ASP A 179 5.27 -20.34 2.87
CA ASP A 179 6.62 -19.90 2.56
C ASP A 179 6.73 -19.50 1.08
N PRO A 180 7.08 -18.23 0.75
CA PRO A 180 7.12 -17.74 -0.63
C PRO A 180 8.07 -18.53 -1.55
N LYS A 181 9.08 -19.21 -1.00
CA LYS A 181 9.98 -20.05 -1.80
C LYS A 181 9.28 -21.30 -2.33
N MET A 182 8.27 -21.80 -1.63
CA MET A 182 7.59 -23.03 -2.01
C MET A 182 6.89 -22.94 -3.37
N LYS A 183 6.39 -21.75 -3.75
CA LYS A 183 5.75 -21.55 -5.06
C LYS A 183 6.70 -21.88 -6.24
N PHE A 184 8.00 -21.68 -6.08
CA PHE A 184 9.01 -22.00 -7.09
C PHE A 184 9.53 -23.42 -6.93
N THR A 185 9.99 -23.79 -5.74
CA THR A 185 10.64 -25.08 -5.49
C THR A 185 9.72 -26.27 -5.72
N LYS A 186 8.43 -26.14 -5.36
CA LYS A 186 7.44 -27.21 -5.59
C LYS A 186 7.13 -27.42 -7.07
N LEU A 187 7.26 -26.39 -7.89
CA LEU A 187 7.10 -26.46 -9.33
C LEU A 187 8.38 -26.84 -10.09
N GLY A 188 9.49 -27.08 -9.38
CA GLY A 188 10.78 -27.42 -9.98
C GLY A 188 11.48 -26.24 -10.64
N VAL A 189 11.03 -25.02 -10.37
CA VAL A 189 11.61 -23.77 -10.89
C VAL A 189 12.73 -23.31 -9.97
N SER A 190 13.88 -22.98 -10.53
CA SER A 190 15.02 -22.49 -9.76
C SER A 190 14.69 -21.14 -9.10
N TYR A 191 14.87 -21.08 -7.78
CA TYR A 191 14.67 -19.85 -7.04
C TYR A 191 15.86 -18.91 -7.20
N ASN A 192 15.67 -17.83 -7.96
CA ASN A 192 16.69 -16.80 -8.11
C ASN A 192 16.52 -15.72 -7.03
N THR A 193 17.60 -15.32 -6.37
CA THR A 193 17.58 -14.34 -5.28
C THR A 193 17.45 -12.87 -5.72
N GLN A 194 17.52 -12.59 -7.02
CA GLN A 194 17.40 -11.23 -7.55
C GLN A 194 15.93 -10.82 -7.65
N ASN A 195 15.51 -9.83 -6.88
CA ASN A 195 14.11 -9.38 -6.77
C ASN A 195 13.42 -9.12 -8.12
N LYS A 196 14.12 -8.52 -9.10
CA LYS A 196 13.53 -8.22 -10.42
C LYS A 196 13.26 -9.48 -11.22
N ALA A 197 14.21 -10.42 -11.21
CA ALA A 197 14.05 -11.70 -11.88
C ALA A 197 12.91 -12.54 -11.28
N HIS A 198 12.74 -12.49 -9.96
CA HIS A 198 11.62 -13.14 -9.26
C HIS A 198 10.27 -12.67 -9.73
N LYS A 199 10.08 -11.35 -9.85
CA LYS A 199 8.80 -10.78 -10.28
C LYS A 199 8.44 -11.22 -11.69
N ILE A 200 9.39 -11.13 -12.62
CA ILE A 200 9.20 -11.58 -14.01
C ILE A 200 8.85 -13.08 -14.02
N LEU A 201 9.61 -13.88 -13.28
CA LEU A 201 9.39 -15.32 -13.20
C LEU A 201 8.01 -15.67 -12.62
N SER A 202 7.59 -14.98 -11.56
CA SER A 202 6.28 -15.21 -10.96
C SER A 202 5.13 -14.87 -11.92
N ILE A 203 5.25 -13.78 -12.66
CA ILE A 203 4.26 -13.40 -13.69
C ILE A 203 4.23 -14.44 -14.82
N ASP A 204 5.39 -14.86 -15.33
CA ASP A 204 5.47 -15.87 -16.38
C ASP A 204 4.85 -17.21 -15.93
N MET A 205 5.15 -17.63 -14.70
CA MET A 205 4.56 -18.83 -14.10
C MET A 205 3.04 -18.73 -14.02
N ALA A 206 2.52 -17.64 -13.47
CA ALA A 206 1.07 -17.44 -13.35
C ALA A 206 0.39 -17.49 -14.72
N LYS A 207 0.94 -16.80 -15.73
CA LYS A 207 0.40 -16.81 -17.09
C LYS A 207 0.41 -18.18 -17.72
N LYS A 208 1.49 -18.95 -17.58
CA LYS A 208 1.56 -20.32 -18.11
C LYS A 208 0.52 -21.22 -17.47
N ILE A 209 0.38 -21.17 -16.15
CA ILE A 209 -0.62 -21.96 -15.43
C ILE A 209 -2.04 -21.51 -15.82
N MET A 210 -2.32 -20.23 -15.82
CA MET A 210 -3.63 -19.69 -16.22
C MET A 210 -3.98 -20.07 -17.66
N ASN A 211 -3.06 -19.94 -18.62
CA ASN A 211 -3.28 -20.32 -20.00
C ASN A 211 -3.64 -21.81 -20.16
N SER A 212 -3.03 -22.66 -19.33
CA SER A 212 -3.25 -24.10 -19.39
C SER A 212 -4.54 -24.54 -18.70
N ILE A 213 -4.85 -23.94 -17.54
CA ILE A 213 -5.93 -24.42 -16.67
C ILE A 213 -7.13 -23.47 -16.70
N PHE A 214 -6.90 -22.16 -16.79
CA PHE A 214 -7.91 -21.11 -16.74
C PHE A 214 -7.79 -20.14 -17.92
N PRO A 215 -7.91 -20.58 -19.17
CA PRO A 215 -7.54 -19.78 -20.35
C PRO A 215 -8.31 -18.44 -20.48
N ASN A 216 -9.51 -18.36 -19.91
CA ASN A 216 -10.32 -17.14 -19.93
C ASN A 216 -9.76 -16.02 -19.04
N TYR A 217 -8.92 -16.34 -18.06
CA TYR A 217 -8.41 -15.38 -17.06
C TYR A 217 -6.99 -14.87 -17.35
N SER A 218 -6.24 -15.54 -18.20
CA SER A 218 -4.81 -15.24 -18.42
C SER A 218 -4.54 -13.86 -19.00
N LYS A 219 -5.47 -13.31 -19.80
CA LYS A 219 -5.33 -12.00 -20.45
C LYS A 219 -5.61 -10.84 -19.50
N GLU A 220 -6.40 -11.06 -18.47
CA GLU A 220 -6.79 -10.01 -17.53
C GLU A 220 -5.62 -9.55 -16.66
N ILE A 221 -4.66 -10.45 -16.34
CA ILE A 221 -3.49 -10.10 -15.54
C ILE A 221 -2.67 -8.96 -16.18
N ASP A 222 -2.69 -8.84 -17.51
CA ASP A 222 -1.97 -7.80 -18.24
C ASP A 222 -2.57 -6.41 -18.06
N THR A 223 -3.80 -6.30 -17.61
CA THR A 223 -4.48 -5.04 -17.36
C THR A 223 -4.06 -4.37 -16.04
N TYR A 224 -3.39 -5.09 -15.16
CA TYR A 224 -3.01 -4.60 -13.85
C TYR A 224 -1.61 -3.98 -13.85
N GLU A 225 -1.46 -2.83 -13.20
CA GLU A 225 -0.15 -2.18 -12.99
C GLU A 225 0.78 -3.03 -12.11
N LYS A 226 0.21 -3.78 -11.14
CA LYS A 226 0.92 -4.64 -10.19
C LYS A 226 0.68 -6.12 -10.48
N GLN A 227 1.10 -6.55 -11.66
CA GLN A 227 0.95 -7.95 -12.10
C GLN A 227 1.66 -8.94 -11.16
N ASP A 228 2.79 -8.52 -10.58
CA ASP A 228 3.57 -9.34 -9.65
C ASP A 228 2.80 -9.69 -8.37
N ASP A 229 2.07 -8.73 -7.78
CA ASP A 229 1.30 -8.96 -6.55
C ASP A 229 0.15 -9.98 -6.81
N ILE A 230 -0.51 -9.91 -8.00
CA ILE A 230 -1.53 -10.87 -8.42
C ILE A 230 -0.90 -12.24 -8.71
N ALA A 231 0.18 -12.27 -9.49
CA ALA A 231 0.87 -13.50 -9.84
C ALA A 231 1.37 -14.25 -8.60
N ASP A 232 1.88 -13.51 -7.61
CA ASP A 232 2.37 -14.08 -6.36
C ASP A 232 1.24 -14.70 -5.55
N SER A 233 0.09 -14.03 -5.41
CA SER A 233 -1.09 -14.57 -4.71
C SER A 233 -1.68 -15.79 -5.45
N PHE A 234 -1.75 -15.76 -6.78
CA PHE A 234 -2.25 -16.88 -7.58
C PHE A 234 -1.34 -18.10 -7.47
N ASN A 235 -0.04 -17.97 -7.75
CA ASN A 235 0.94 -19.05 -7.68
C ASN A 235 0.99 -19.70 -6.30
N GLN A 236 0.93 -18.89 -5.23
CA GLN A 236 0.86 -19.35 -3.86
C GLN A 236 -0.38 -20.19 -3.60
N GLY A 237 -1.55 -19.71 -3.99
CA GLY A 237 -2.81 -20.40 -3.83
C GLY A 237 -2.84 -21.73 -4.61
N MET A 238 -2.44 -21.71 -5.88
CA MET A 238 -2.36 -22.93 -6.71
C MET A 238 -1.43 -23.99 -6.10
N VAL A 239 -0.20 -23.60 -5.76
CA VAL A 239 0.75 -24.57 -5.17
C VAL A 239 0.25 -25.10 -3.82
N HIS A 240 -0.30 -24.22 -2.97
CA HIS A 240 -0.84 -24.63 -1.68
C HIS A 240 -2.03 -25.58 -1.83
N GLY A 241 -2.99 -25.24 -2.69
CA GLY A 241 -4.19 -26.05 -2.93
C GLY A 241 -3.89 -27.44 -3.42
N ILE A 242 -2.91 -27.56 -4.33
CA ILE A 242 -2.49 -28.86 -4.90
C ILE A 242 -1.65 -29.68 -3.90
N VAL A 243 -0.63 -29.06 -3.27
CA VAL A 243 0.27 -29.78 -2.34
C VAL A 243 -0.48 -30.33 -1.13
N ASN A 244 -1.48 -29.58 -0.65
CA ASN A 244 -2.28 -29.99 0.51
C ASN A 244 -3.58 -30.71 0.13
N LYS A 245 -3.74 -31.06 -1.17
CA LYS A 245 -4.90 -31.79 -1.70
C LYS A 245 -6.24 -31.10 -1.36
N ILE A 246 -6.25 -29.78 -1.38
CA ILE A 246 -7.46 -28.96 -1.18
C ILE A 246 -8.27 -28.95 -2.49
N PHE A 247 -7.59 -28.96 -3.66
CA PHE A 247 -8.22 -28.95 -4.97
C PHE A 247 -8.39 -30.37 -5.48
N ASN A 248 -9.62 -30.88 -5.55
CA ASN A 248 -9.86 -32.24 -5.99
C ASN A 248 -9.65 -32.45 -7.50
N ASN A 249 -9.90 -31.43 -8.31
CA ASN A 249 -9.66 -31.47 -9.76
C ASN A 249 -8.21 -31.21 -10.19
N TYR A 250 -7.34 -30.78 -9.26
CA TYR A 250 -5.92 -30.49 -9.53
C TYR A 250 -5.02 -31.10 -8.45
N GLN A 251 -4.98 -32.45 -8.39
CA GLN A 251 -4.25 -33.14 -7.32
C GLN A 251 -2.78 -33.39 -7.63
N ASP A 252 -2.35 -33.24 -8.89
CA ASP A 252 -1.00 -33.59 -9.31
C ASP A 252 -0.22 -32.38 -9.84
N LEU A 253 0.80 -31.99 -9.08
CA LEU A 253 1.75 -30.97 -9.50
C LEU A 253 2.56 -31.34 -10.75
N SER A 254 2.61 -32.61 -11.15
CA SER A 254 3.37 -33.07 -12.33
C SER A 254 2.85 -32.39 -13.60
N VAL A 255 1.53 -32.23 -13.73
CA VAL A 255 0.89 -31.54 -14.86
C VAL A 255 1.37 -30.09 -14.97
N ILE A 256 1.46 -29.39 -13.84
CA ILE A 256 1.94 -28.02 -13.84
C ILE A 256 3.46 -27.96 -14.05
N LYS A 257 4.23 -28.89 -13.48
CA LYS A 257 5.70 -28.95 -13.66
C LYS A 257 6.11 -29.13 -15.13
N GLU A 258 5.31 -29.85 -15.91
CA GLU A 258 5.59 -30.00 -17.35
C GLU A 258 5.58 -28.66 -18.10
N LEU A 259 4.83 -27.66 -17.62
CA LEU A 259 4.81 -26.32 -18.22
C LEU A 259 6.14 -25.57 -18.06
N PHE A 260 7.07 -26.07 -17.23
CA PHE A 260 8.33 -25.41 -16.88
C PHE A 260 9.58 -26.21 -17.28
N LYS A 261 9.38 -27.34 -17.97
CA LYS A 261 10.46 -28.09 -18.62
C LYS A 261 10.77 -27.50 -19.99
#